data_947dcc08b4b0dda059f7df3b128cddf2
#
_entry.id   947dcc08b4b0dda059f7df3b128cddf2
#
_cell.length_a   1.000
_cell.length_b   1.000
_cell.length_c   1.000
_cell.angle_alpha   90.00
_cell.angle_beta   90.00
_cell.angle_gamma   90.00
#
_symmetry.space_group_name_H-M   'P 1'
#
loop_
_entity.id
_entity.type
_entity.pdbx_description
1 polymer ?
#
loop_
_entity_poly.entity_id
_entity_poly.type
_entity_poly.pdbx_seq_one_letter_code
_entity_poly.pdbx_strand_id
1 'polypeptide(L)'
;EYTQAMETAKRKKRIVDFADIEHFALRILVDEKTKQPRHTAEEFRRHFAEIMIDEYQDSNLIQEAILTSVSGCRSGRYNIFMVGDVKQSIYRFRLSRPELFLEKFRTYNIEESKTQRIDLHKNFRSRKEVLESANAIFRQIMTEKLGGIVYDDQAALYPGAEYPENDNVKTEILVMDSDLEILSKEEDFEEKIPSERELEARMIAMRIRELLRSQKVTDKETGELRNVRYSDIVILTRSIKGFADVFTEVLNREGIPTYAGTSEGYFQTQEIGVLMDYLRVLDNRRQDIPLTAVLSSAFAGLSQEELAEIRCAYPDTAFFESVTKYREQGENADIQLKLQKCLDQMDDFRKIVPYTPMHELLWKILETTGYGDYVASMPGGAQRKANLDMLIEKARAYESTSYKGLFHFVRYIEQLQKYDVDYGEASIEDEHADTVRVMTIHKSKGLEFPVVIVAGMGKRFNMQDARSAVALHAGMGVGLDAVNLEYRTKIPSIIKKVIQKEEALESLGEELRVLYVALTRAKEKLIITGTLSNPEDKISDGRVFQGNKRKELSFLQLSHAVTYWDFILP
;
A
#
# COMPACT_ATOMS: atom_id res chain seq x y z
N GLU A 1 -8.31 26.83 -17.13
CA GLU A 1 -6.85 27.08 -17.23
C GLU A 1 -6.03 25.85 -16.80
N TYR A 2 -6.22 25.31 -15.57
CA TYR A 2 -5.49 24.13 -15.09
C TYR A 2 -5.64 22.92 -16.02
N THR A 3 -6.87 22.55 -16.40
CA THR A 3 -7.16 21.40 -17.28
C THR A 3 -6.46 21.54 -18.63
N GLN A 4 -6.49 22.73 -19.24
CA GLN A 4 -5.83 22.99 -20.52
C GLN A 4 -4.30 22.92 -20.40
N ALA A 5 -3.74 23.44 -19.31
CA ALA A 5 -2.29 23.36 -19.05
C ALA A 5 -1.85 21.90 -18.87
N MET A 6 -2.62 21.10 -18.14
CA MET A 6 -2.38 19.67 -17.92
C MET A 6 -2.47 18.89 -19.24
N GLU A 7 -3.54 19.09 -20.03
CA GLU A 7 -3.67 18.47 -21.37
C GLU A 7 -2.49 18.82 -22.29
N THR A 8 -2.09 20.08 -22.30
CA THR A 8 -0.95 20.54 -23.10
C THR A 8 0.35 19.87 -22.67
N ALA A 9 0.58 19.77 -21.35
CA ALA A 9 1.76 19.11 -20.80
C ALA A 9 1.78 17.61 -21.12
N LYS A 10 0.66 16.90 -20.99
CA LYS A 10 0.52 15.49 -21.35
C LYS A 10 0.77 15.26 -22.85
N ARG A 11 0.18 16.08 -23.72
CA ARG A 11 0.41 16.01 -25.18
C ARG A 11 1.87 16.24 -25.55
N LYS A 12 2.55 17.21 -24.92
CA LYS A 12 3.98 17.46 -25.14
C LYS A 12 4.83 16.27 -24.74
N LYS A 13 4.48 15.58 -23.66
CA LYS A 13 5.17 14.39 -23.17
C LYS A 13 4.69 13.09 -23.84
N ARG A 14 3.62 13.12 -24.65
CA ARG A 14 2.98 11.94 -25.27
C ARG A 14 2.58 10.85 -24.27
N ILE A 15 2.00 11.29 -23.15
CA ILE A 15 1.52 10.40 -22.08
C ILE A 15 0.03 10.61 -21.85
N VAL A 16 -0.62 9.56 -21.35
CA VAL A 16 -1.99 9.56 -20.86
C VAL A 16 -2.02 8.86 -19.50
N ASP A 17 -2.93 9.25 -18.62
CA ASP A 17 -3.22 8.52 -17.39
C ASP A 17 -4.53 7.72 -17.49
N PHE A 18 -4.83 6.93 -16.47
CA PHE A 18 -6.05 6.10 -16.46
C PHE A 18 -7.33 6.92 -16.56
N ALA A 19 -7.37 8.10 -15.94
CA ALA A 19 -8.53 8.99 -16.02
C ALA A 19 -8.71 9.54 -17.44
N ASP A 20 -7.63 9.82 -18.17
CA ASP A 20 -7.71 10.23 -19.57
C ASP A 20 -8.36 9.15 -20.43
N ILE A 21 -8.00 7.88 -20.21
CA ILE A 21 -8.55 6.74 -20.97
C ILE A 21 -10.06 6.63 -20.75
N GLU A 22 -10.52 6.71 -19.51
CA GLU A 22 -11.95 6.71 -19.17
C GLU A 22 -12.69 7.89 -19.82
N HIS A 23 -12.12 9.10 -19.74
CA HIS A 23 -12.71 10.28 -20.35
C HIS A 23 -12.71 10.22 -21.89
N PHE A 24 -11.69 9.65 -22.52
CA PHE A 24 -11.68 9.45 -23.96
C PHE A 24 -12.75 8.45 -24.39
N ALA A 25 -12.89 7.34 -23.67
CA ALA A 25 -13.96 6.37 -23.91
C ALA A 25 -15.34 7.06 -23.80
N LEU A 26 -15.54 7.83 -22.74
CA LEU A 26 -16.79 8.57 -22.54
C LEU A 26 -17.06 9.56 -23.68
N ARG A 27 -16.08 10.33 -24.15
CA ARG A 27 -16.21 11.27 -25.29
C ARG A 27 -16.53 10.56 -26.62
N ILE A 28 -16.03 9.36 -26.81
CA ILE A 28 -16.32 8.55 -28.01
C ILE A 28 -17.76 8.00 -27.97
N LEU A 29 -18.21 7.58 -26.80
CA LEU A 29 -19.46 6.86 -26.61
C LEU A 29 -20.66 7.77 -26.32
N VAL A 30 -20.45 8.92 -25.67
CA VAL A 30 -21.52 9.81 -25.21
C VAL A 30 -21.33 11.22 -25.76
N ASP A 31 -22.40 11.82 -26.23
CA ASP A 31 -22.40 13.21 -26.66
C ASP A 31 -22.36 14.15 -25.47
N GLU A 32 -21.40 15.08 -25.47
CA GLU A 32 -21.13 15.96 -24.33
C GLU A 32 -22.30 16.91 -24.03
N LYS A 33 -23.01 17.38 -25.07
CA LYS A 33 -24.10 18.35 -24.93
C LYS A 33 -25.43 17.69 -24.59
N THR A 34 -25.77 16.66 -25.34
CA THR A 34 -27.07 15.97 -25.21
C THR A 34 -27.08 14.88 -24.15
N LYS A 35 -25.88 14.45 -23.68
CA LYS A 35 -25.72 13.30 -22.78
C LYS A 35 -26.32 11.99 -23.32
N GLN A 36 -26.53 11.92 -24.64
CA GLN A 36 -27.05 10.73 -25.30
C GLN A 36 -25.92 9.87 -25.89
N PRO A 37 -26.11 8.55 -25.99
CA PRO A 37 -25.16 7.68 -26.68
C PRO A 37 -24.96 8.09 -28.15
N ARG A 38 -23.71 8.08 -28.61
CA ARG A 38 -23.35 8.31 -30.00
C ARG A 38 -23.52 7.04 -30.84
N HIS A 39 -23.40 7.15 -32.17
CA HIS A 39 -23.48 6.03 -33.09
C HIS A 39 -22.50 4.89 -32.73
N THR A 40 -21.28 5.21 -32.33
CA THR A 40 -20.29 4.22 -31.87
C THR A 40 -20.81 3.40 -30.69
N ALA A 41 -21.49 4.02 -29.72
CA ALA A 41 -22.09 3.29 -28.60
C ALA A 41 -23.23 2.36 -29.08
N GLU A 42 -23.99 2.75 -30.12
CA GLU A 42 -25.01 1.90 -30.69
C GLU A 42 -24.44 0.68 -31.43
N GLU A 43 -23.28 0.81 -32.07
CA GLU A 43 -22.56 -0.31 -32.67
C GLU A 43 -22.15 -1.33 -31.61
N PHE A 44 -21.52 -0.90 -30.48
CA PHE A 44 -21.21 -1.77 -29.37
C PHE A 44 -22.45 -2.40 -28.76
N ARG A 45 -23.54 -1.63 -28.62
CA ARG A 45 -24.83 -2.12 -28.10
C ARG A 45 -25.40 -3.27 -28.96
N ARG A 46 -25.21 -3.23 -30.26
CA ARG A 46 -25.63 -4.31 -31.18
C ARG A 46 -24.68 -5.51 -31.14
N HIS A 47 -23.40 -5.23 -30.91
CA HIS A 47 -22.34 -6.25 -30.88
C HIS A 47 -22.37 -7.09 -29.61
N PHE A 48 -22.56 -6.46 -28.43
CA PHE A 48 -22.55 -7.16 -27.15
C PHE A 48 -23.88 -7.88 -26.90
N ALA A 49 -23.84 -9.21 -26.83
CA ALA A 49 -24.98 -10.02 -26.40
C ALA A 49 -25.24 -9.82 -24.91
N GLU A 50 -24.19 -9.93 -24.10
CA GLU A 50 -24.19 -9.75 -22.65
C GLU A 50 -22.98 -8.93 -22.19
N ILE A 51 -23.14 -8.21 -21.10
CA ILE A 51 -22.09 -7.42 -20.44
C ILE A 51 -22.02 -7.91 -19.00
N MET A 52 -20.89 -8.51 -18.63
CA MET A 52 -20.65 -9.05 -17.28
C MET A 52 -19.65 -8.17 -16.54
N ILE A 53 -20.00 -7.76 -15.34
CA ILE A 53 -19.21 -6.84 -14.51
C ILE A 53 -19.00 -7.49 -13.16
N ASP A 54 -17.75 -7.71 -12.81
CA ASP A 54 -17.33 -8.13 -11.48
C ASP A 54 -16.95 -6.92 -10.61
N GLU A 55 -17.00 -7.08 -9.29
CA GLU A 55 -16.67 -6.02 -8.30
C GLU A 55 -17.41 -4.70 -8.57
N TYR A 56 -18.68 -4.77 -8.98
CA TYR A 56 -19.44 -3.59 -9.41
C TYR A 56 -19.56 -2.50 -8.33
N GLN A 57 -19.45 -2.83 -7.04
CA GLN A 57 -19.44 -1.87 -5.94
C GLN A 57 -18.26 -0.89 -5.98
N ASP A 58 -17.22 -1.17 -6.77
CA ASP A 58 -16.06 -0.30 -6.93
C ASP A 58 -16.16 0.61 -8.16
N SER A 59 -17.25 0.55 -8.90
CA SER A 59 -17.48 1.37 -10.10
C SER A 59 -17.63 2.85 -9.75
N ASN A 60 -17.13 3.72 -10.62
CA ASN A 60 -17.32 5.17 -10.55
C ASN A 60 -18.40 5.66 -11.54
N LEU A 61 -18.80 6.93 -11.46
CA LEU A 61 -19.83 7.52 -12.33
C LEU A 61 -19.45 7.51 -13.82
N ILE A 62 -18.17 7.60 -14.16
CA ILE A 62 -17.71 7.59 -15.55
C ILE A 62 -17.84 6.17 -16.12
N GLN A 63 -17.41 5.18 -15.36
CA GLN A 63 -17.55 3.77 -15.72
C GLN A 63 -19.01 3.38 -15.87
N GLU A 64 -19.88 3.80 -14.94
CA GLU A 64 -21.33 3.59 -15.05
C GLU A 64 -21.91 4.23 -16.32
N ALA A 65 -21.48 5.44 -16.67
CA ALA A 65 -21.93 6.11 -17.89
C ALA A 65 -21.48 5.38 -19.16
N ILE A 66 -20.24 4.86 -19.16
CA ILE A 66 -19.70 4.05 -20.26
C ILE A 66 -20.51 2.76 -20.41
N LEU A 67 -20.67 1.99 -19.33
CA LEU A 67 -21.40 0.72 -19.31
C LEU A 67 -22.85 0.88 -19.75
N THR A 68 -23.52 1.88 -19.20
CA THR A 68 -24.92 2.18 -19.58
C THR A 68 -25.04 2.59 -21.06
N SER A 69 -24.05 3.30 -21.61
CA SER A 69 -24.09 3.75 -23.01
C SER A 69 -23.96 2.59 -24.01
N VAL A 70 -23.17 1.56 -23.69
CA VAL A 70 -22.94 0.39 -24.55
C VAL A 70 -23.92 -0.75 -24.28
N SER A 71 -24.73 -0.66 -23.22
CA SER A 71 -25.74 -1.67 -22.88
C SER A 71 -27.04 -1.47 -23.64
N GLY A 72 -27.84 -2.53 -23.74
CA GLY A 72 -29.19 -2.52 -24.30
C GLY A 72 -30.26 -1.97 -23.37
N CYS A 73 -29.94 -1.60 -22.10
CA CYS A 73 -30.95 -1.23 -21.10
C CYS A 73 -31.85 -0.07 -21.53
N ARG A 74 -31.31 0.95 -22.19
CA ARG A 74 -32.08 2.11 -22.71
C ARG A 74 -33.06 1.73 -23.83
N SER A 75 -32.78 0.64 -24.55
CA SER A 75 -33.66 0.11 -25.61
C SER A 75 -34.57 -1.02 -25.12
N GLY A 76 -34.63 -1.26 -23.82
CA GLY A 76 -35.46 -2.31 -23.20
C GLY A 76 -34.87 -3.72 -23.26
N ARG A 77 -33.64 -3.89 -23.75
CA ARG A 77 -32.89 -5.14 -23.72
C ARG A 77 -31.96 -5.13 -22.50
N TYR A 78 -32.35 -5.81 -21.44
CA TYR A 78 -31.58 -5.90 -20.21
C TYR A 78 -30.51 -6.99 -20.32
N ASN A 79 -29.30 -6.59 -20.71
CA ASN A 79 -28.17 -7.50 -21.00
C ASN A 79 -26.95 -7.22 -20.12
N ILE A 80 -27.14 -6.69 -18.91
CA ILE A 80 -26.06 -6.48 -17.94
C ILE A 80 -26.22 -7.47 -16.80
N PHE A 81 -25.14 -8.19 -16.50
CA PHE A 81 -24.98 -9.03 -15.32
C PHE A 81 -23.90 -8.41 -14.42
N MET A 82 -24.25 -8.08 -13.18
CA MET A 82 -23.37 -7.39 -12.23
C MET A 82 -23.20 -8.25 -10.99
N VAL A 83 -21.97 -8.43 -10.56
CA VAL A 83 -21.63 -9.11 -9.31
C VAL A 83 -20.91 -8.11 -8.40
N GLY A 84 -21.22 -8.14 -7.10
CA GLY A 84 -20.57 -7.26 -6.14
C GLY A 84 -21.02 -7.51 -4.71
N ASP A 85 -20.26 -6.94 -3.79
CA ASP A 85 -20.57 -6.92 -2.37
C ASP A 85 -20.21 -5.55 -1.79
N VAL A 86 -21.23 -4.76 -1.42
CA VAL A 86 -21.01 -3.41 -0.89
C VAL A 86 -20.11 -3.40 0.36
N LYS A 87 -20.12 -4.48 1.14
CA LYS A 87 -19.25 -4.64 2.32
C LYS A 87 -17.76 -4.68 1.96
N GLN A 88 -17.43 -4.91 0.68
CA GLN A 88 -16.07 -4.97 0.16
C GLN A 88 -15.68 -3.74 -0.67
N SER A 89 -16.50 -2.66 -0.67
CA SER A 89 -16.15 -1.40 -1.35
C SER A 89 -15.12 -0.63 -0.53
N ILE A 90 -13.85 -0.68 -0.95
CA ILE A 90 -12.70 -0.08 -0.26
C ILE A 90 -11.84 0.82 -1.16
N TYR A 91 -12.35 1.24 -2.32
CA TYR A 91 -11.63 2.08 -3.27
C TYR A 91 -12.21 3.49 -3.42
N ARG A 92 -12.70 4.08 -2.31
CA ARG A 92 -13.23 5.46 -2.29
C ARG A 92 -12.19 6.47 -2.81
N PHE A 93 -10.91 6.28 -2.48
CA PHE A 93 -9.82 7.11 -3.00
C PHE A 93 -9.65 7.08 -4.53
N ARG A 94 -10.26 6.10 -5.22
CA ARG A 94 -10.41 6.03 -6.68
C ARG A 94 -11.78 6.53 -7.17
N LEU A 95 -12.49 7.27 -6.34
CA LEU A 95 -13.82 7.80 -6.62
C LEU A 95 -14.88 6.72 -6.86
N SER A 96 -14.72 5.52 -6.30
CA SER A 96 -15.74 4.48 -6.33
C SER A 96 -17.02 4.96 -5.64
N ARG A 97 -18.16 4.52 -6.14
CA ARG A 97 -19.50 4.93 -5.71
C ARG A 97 -20.33 3.72 -5.32
N PRO A 98 -20.21 3.21 -4.09
CA PRO A 98 -21.00 2.08 -3.64
C PRO A 98 -22.51 2.36 -3.69
N GLU A 99 -22.92 3.64 -3.73
CA GLU A 99 -24.33 4.05 -3.89
C GLU A 99 -24.93 3.52 -5.21
N LEU A 100 -24.14 3.40 -6.28
CA LEU A 100 -24.59 2.82 -7.56
C LEU A 100 -25.04 1.37 -7.39
N PHE A 101 -24.28 0.60 -6.62
CA PHE A 101 -24.65 -0.78 -6.28
C PHE A 101 -25.85 -0.82 -5.34
N LEU A 102 -25.86 0.01 -4.29
CA LEU A 102 -26.94 0.09 -3.31
C LEU A 102 -28.28 0.49 -3.94
N GLU A 103 -28.27 1.39 -4.92
CA GLU A 103 -29.47 1.76 -5.67
C GLU A 103 -30.08 0.53 -6.36
N LYS A 104 -29.27 -0.23 -7.09
CA LYS A 104 -29.71 -1.47 -7.75
C LYS A 104 -30.14 -2.53 -6.74
N PHE A 105 -29.38 -2.71 -5.66
CA PHE A 105 -29.72 -3.62 -4.57
C PHE A 105 -31.10 -3.34 -3.95
N ARG A 106 -31.48 -2.06 -3.83
CA ARG A 106 -32.77 -1.64 -3.26
C ARG A 106 -33.93 -1.67 -4.27
N THR A 107 -33.63 -1.47 -5.56
CA THR A 107 -34.65 -1.32 -6.59
C THR A 107 -34.93 -2.58 -7.39
N TYR A 108 -33.98 -3.52 -7.47
CA TYR A 108 -34.14 -4.76 -8.20
C TYR A 108 -34.94 -5.79 -7.38
N ASN A 109 -35.82 -6.52 -8.06
CA ASN A 109 -36.69 -7.52 -7.42
C ASN A 109 -35.95 -8.84 -7.17
N ILE A 110 -36.30 -9.52 -6.07
CA ILE A 110 -35.82 -10.89 -5.79
C ILE A 110 -36.53 -11.90 -6.71
N GLU A 111 -37.81 -11.64 -7.02
CA GLU A 111 -38.57 -12.48 -7.94
C GLU A 111 -38.10 -12.28 -9.38
N GLU A 112 -38.36 -13.28 -10.22
CA GLU A 112 -38.01 -13.25 -11.64
C GLU A 112 -38.61 -12.02 -12.35
N SER A 113 -37.73 -11.17 -12.86
CA SER A 113 -38.11 -9.91 -13.49
C SER A 113 -37.00 -9.46 -14.45
N LYS A 114 -37.28 -8.39 -15.24
CA LYS A 114 -36.26 -7.77 -16.12
C LYS A 114 -35.05 -7.19 -15.36
N THR A 115 -35.24 -6.87 -14.10
CA THR A 115 -34.21 -6.34 -13.19
C THR A 115 -34.24 -7.20 -11.92
N GLN A 116 -33.57 -8.36 -11.99
CA GLN A 116 -33.57 -9.34 -10.90
C GLN A 116 -32.36 -9.20 -10.03
N ARG A 117 -32.56 -9.31 -8.70
CA ARG A 117 -31.51 -9.45 -7.69
C ARG A 117 -31.43 -10.90 -7.22
N ILE A 118 -30.21 -11.44 -7.20
CA ILE A 118 -29.91 -12.77 -6.68
C ILE A 118 -28.94 -12.60 -5.50
N ASP A 119 -29.36 -13.01 -4.31
CA ASP A 119 -28.56 -12.88 -3.11
C ASP A 119 -27.80 -14.20 -2.87
N LEU A 120 -26.46 -14.10 -2.77
CA LEU A 120 -25.57 -15.22 -2.48
C LEU A 120 -25.16 -15.17 -1.00
N HIS A 121 -25.60 -16.17 -0.21
CA HIS A 121 -25.36 -16.18 1.23
C HIS A 121 -24.23 -17.11 1.67
N LYS A 122 -23.86 -18.10 0.84
CA LYS A 122 -22.86 -19.09 1.19
C LYS A 122 -21.46 -18.62 0.88
N ASN A 123 -20.57 -18.71 1.86
CA ASN A 123 -19.15 -18.50 1.73
C ASN A 123 -18.42 -19.84 1.63
N PHE A 124 -17.78 -20.09 0.49
CA PHE A 124 -17.03 -21.33 0.20
C PHE A 124 -15.53 -21.21 0.50
N ARG A 125 -15.12 -20.09 1.10
CA ARG A 125 -13.72 -19.81 1.39
C ARG A 125 -13.30 -20.17 2.79
N SER A 126 -14.09 -19.76 3.78
CA SER A 126 -13.65 -19.72 5.18
C SER A 126 -14.35 -20.76 6.03
N ARG A 127 -13.65 -21.24 7.05
CA ARG A 127 -14.22 -22.07 8.13
C ARG A 127 -15.34 -21.33 8.85
N LYS A 128 -16.23 -22.13 9.43
CA LYS A 128 -17.37 -21.65 10.23
C LYS A 128 -16.93 -20.69 11.35
N GLU A 129 -15.87 -21.00 12.09
CA GLU A 129 -15.39 -20.24 13.23
C GLU A 129 -14.91 -18.84 12.83
N VAL A 130 -14.27 -18.71 11.67
CA VAL A 130 -13.86 -17.42 11.10
C VAL A 130 -15.09 -16.59 10.72
N LEU A 131 -16.06 -17.22 10.05
CA LEU A 131 -17.30 -16.53 9.63
C LEU A 131 -18.15 -16.10 10.82
N GLU A 132 -18.28 -16.94 11.85
CA GLU A 132 -19.01 -16.59 13.07
C GLU A 132 -18.38 -15.42 13.81
N SER A 133 -17.04 -15.37 13.86
CA SER A 133 -16.31 -14.25 14.47
C SER A 133 -16.52 -12.94 13.69
N ALA A 134 -16.44 -12.99 12.36
CA ALA A 134 -16.74 -11.84 11.51
C ALA A 134 -18.20 -11.41 11.68
N ASN A 135 -19.16 -12.34 11.62
CA ASN A 135 -20.57 -12.05 11.83
C ASN A 135 -20.84 -11.40 13.21
N ALA A 136 -20.20 -11.91 14.28
CA ALA A 136 -20.37 -11.37 15.63
C ALA A 136 -19.94 -9.90 15.71
N ILE A 137 -18.80 -9.55 15.10
CA ILE A 137 -18.29 -8.19 15.07
C ILE A 137 -19.21 -7.29 14.22
N PHE A 138 -19.50 -7.67 12.96
CA PHE A 138 -20.21 -6.80 12.03
C PHE A 138 -21.70 -6.60 12.35
N ARG A 139 -22.35 -7.54 13.02
CA ARG A 139 -23.70 -7.34 13.57
C ARG A 139 -23.79 -6.22 14.60
N GLN A 140 -22.67 -5.92 15.29
CA GLN A 140 -22.62 -4.86 16.29
C GLN A 140 -22.30 -3.50 15.68
N ILE A 141 -21.49 -3.44 14.60
CA ILE A 141 -20.89 -2.19 14.13
C ILE A 141 -21.35 -1.74 12.74
N MET A 142 -21.83 -2.64 11.87
CA MET A 142 -22.20 -2.27 10.50
C MET A 142 -23.68 -1.93 10.42
N THR A 143 -23.96 -0.63 10.31
CA THR A 143 -25.30 -0.07 10.27
C THR A 143 -25.53 0.67 8.94
N GLU A 144 -26.79 0.94 8.57
CA GLU A 144 -27.11 1.70 7.37
C GLU A 144 -26.44 3.09 7.35
N LYS A 145 -26.36 3.75 8.51
CA LYS A 145 -25.78 5.10 8.64
C LYS A 145 -24.26 5.16 8.51
N LEU A 146 -23.54 4.07 8.83
CA LEU A 146 -22.09 4.06 8.80
C LEU A 146 -21.53 3.05 7.78
N GLY A 147 -22.12 1.88 7.65
CA GLY A 147 -21.67 0.86 6.68
C GLY A 147 -22.37 0.90 5.33
N GLY A 148 -23.47 1.66 5.24
CA GLY A 148 -24.32 1.74 4.05
C GLY A 148 -25.37 0.62 3.95
N ILE A 149 -25.26 -0.44 4.78
CA ILE A 149 -26.22 -1.55 4.91
C ILE A 149 -26.42 -1.90 6.37
N VAL A 150 -27.55 -2.54 6.67
CA VAL A 150 -27.78 -3.24 7.93
C VAL A 150 -27.17 -4.63 7.82
N TYR A 151 -26.33 -5.02 8.77
CA TYR A 151 -25.74 -6.36 8.81
C TYR A 151 -26.66 -7.32 9.55
N ASP A 152 -27.71 -7.76 8.87
CA ASP A 152 -28.71 -8.71 9.35
C ASP A 152 -28.40 -10.14 8.91
N ASP A 153 -29.36 -11.04 9.05
CA ASP A 153 -29.23 -12.44 8.63
C ASP A 153 -29.10 -12.60 7.10
N GLN A 154 -29.57 -11.61 6.31
CA GLN A 154 -29.39 -11.63 4.86
C GLN A 154 -27.98 -11.17 4.44
N ALA A 155 -27.37 -10.28 5.21
CA ALA A 155 -26.01 -9.80 4.97
C ALA A 155 -24.93 -10.69 5.59
N ALA A 156 -25.31 -11.57 6.54
CA ALA A 156 -24.39 -12.45 7.25
C ALA A 156 -23.78 -13.52 6.35
N LEU A 157 -22.60 -14.00 6.74
CA LEU A 157 -21.85 -15.03 6.03
C LEU A 157 -22.23 -16.42 6.58
N TYR A 158 -22.57 -17.34 5.70
CA TYR A 158 -22.90 -18.73 6.06
C TYR A 158 -21.88 -19.69 5.45
N PRO A 159 -21.44 -20.74 6.19
CA PRO A 159 -20.48 -21.70 5.68
C PRO A 159 -21.04 -22.47 4.49
N GLY A 160 -20.30 -22.54 3.41
CA GLY A 160 -20.60 -23.32 2.22
C GLY A 160 -19.55 -24.38 1.91
N ALA A 161 -18.33 -24.25 2.49
CA ALA A 161 -17.27 -25.22 2.38
C ALA A 161 -17.22 -26.12 3.61
N GLU A 162 -16.88 -27.39 3.40
CA GLU A 162 -16.61 -28.36 4.45
C GLU A 162 -15.09 -28.40 4.72
N TYR A 163 -14.71 -28.39 5.99
CA TYR A 163 -13.34 -28.49 6.45
C TYR A 163 -13.17 -29.68 7.39
N PRO A 164 -12.01 -30.38 7.38
CA PRO A 164 -11.73 -31.43 8.36
C PRO A 164 -11.76 -30.86 9.78
N GLU A 165 -12.14 -31.69 10.76
CA GLU A 165 -12.06 -31.33 12.18
C GLU A 165 -10.62 -30.95 12.53
N ASN A 166 -10.44 -29.83 13.21
CA ASN A 166 -9.13 -29.30 13.58
C ASN A 166 -9.23 -28.54 14.90
N ASP A 167 -8.24 -28.69 15.75
CA ASP A 167 -8.11 -27.94 16.99
C ASP A 167 -7.56 -26.54 16.73
N ASN A 168 -7.76 -25.63 17.69
CA ASN A 168 -7.22 -24.26 17.67
C ASN A 168 -7.68 -23.36 16.50
N VAL A 169 -8.85 -23.60 15.93
CA VAL A 169 -9.41 -22.84 14.80
C VAL A 169 -10.13 -21.54 15.21
N LYS A 170 -10.35 -21.31 16.51
CA LYS A 170 -11.01 -20.10 17.02
C LYS A 170 -10.22 -18.86 16.66
N THR A 171 -10.94 -17.76 16.40
CA THR A 171 -10.33 -16.44 16.23
C THR A 171 -9.67 -16.00 17.54
N GLU A 172 -8.48 -15.41 17.43
CA GLU A 172 -7.70 -14.90 18.55
C GLU A 172 -7.61 -13.38 18.48
N ILE A 173 -7.65 -12.75 19.66
CA ILE A 173 -7.38 -11.31 19.82
C ILE A 173 -6.16 -11.19 20.74
N LEU A 174 -5.07 -10.66 20.22
CA LEU A 174 -3.82 -10.44 20.95
C LEU A 174 -3.61 -8.94 21.15
N VAL A 175 -3.68 -8.51 22.38
CA VAL A 175 -3.51 -7.09 22.74
C VAL A 175 -2.19 -6.93 23.47
N MET A 176 -1.33 -6.03 22.96
CA MET A 176 -0.10 -5.63 23.61
C MET A 176 -0.37 -4.36 24.43
N ASP A 177 -0.09 -4.40 25.73
CA ASP A 177 -0.14 -3.20 26.57
C ASP A 177 1.02 -2.27 26.19
N SER A 178 0.68 -1.07 25.80
CA SER A 178 1.65 -0.04 25.42
C SER A 178 1.97 0.94 26.55
N ASP A 179 1.58 0.64 27.79
CA ASP A 179 1.92 1.50 28.92
C ASP A 179 3.43 1.44 29.23
N LEU A 180 4.14 2.47 28.77
CA LEU A 180 5.60 2.60 28.90
C LEU A 180 6.08 2.74 30.35
N GLU A 181 5.20 3.07 31.31
CA GLU A 181 5.57 3.13 32.74
C GLU A 181 5.90 1.74 33.30
N ILE A 182 5.30 0.68 32.74
CA ILE A 182 5.60 -0.70 33.14
C ILE A 182 6.97 -1.12 32.60
N LEU A 183 7.29 -0.72 31.36
CA LEU A 183 8.55 -1.05 30.68
C LEU A 183 9.75 -0.26 31.21
N SER A 184 9.53 0.95 31.74
CA SER A 184 10.60 1.80 32.29
C SER A 184 11.04 1.43 33.72
N LYS A 185 10.33 0.54 34.39
CA LYS A 185 10.63 0.10 35.78
C LYS A 185 11.59 -1.10 35.87
N GLU A 186 11.90 -1.74 34.76
CA GLU A 186 12.95 -2.76 34.69
C GLU A 186 14.30 -2.07 34.46
N GLU A 187 15.07 -1.91 35.55
CA GLU A 187 16.30 -1.10 35.68
C GLU A 187 17.51 -1.58 34.83
N ASP A 188 17.36 -2.56 33.94
CA ASP A 188 18.48 -3.18 33.22
C ASP A 188 18.54 -2.88 31.70
N PHE A 189 17.80 -1.88 31.20
CA PHE A 189 17.86 -1.55 29.77
C PHE A 189 18.83 -0.40 29.47
N GLU A 190 20.09 -0.71 29.17
CA GLU A 190 20.98 0.17 28.40
C GLU A 190 20.54 0.32 26.92
N GLU A 191 19.56 -0.46 26.47
CA GLU A 191 19.03 -0.44 25.10
C GLU A 191 17.85 0.53 24.97
N LYS A 192 17.75 1.15 23.80
CA LYS A 192 16.66 2.04 23.37
C LYS A 192 15.30 1.37 23.60
N ILE A 193 14.39 2.04 24.30
CA ILE A 193 13.01 1.56 24.52
C ILE A 193 12.37 1.20 23.17
N PRO A 194 11.89 -0.05 22.98
CA PRO A 194 11.31 -0.48 21.71
C PRO A 194 10.01 0.30 21.42
N SER A 195 9.77 0.61 20.18
CA SER A 195 8.53 1.26 19.76
C SER A 195 7.32 0.30 19.90
N GLU A 196 6.11 0.84 20.03
CA GLU A 196 4.87 0.04 20.07
C GLU A 196 4.79 -0.97 18.91
N ARG A 197 5.28 -0.60 17.73
CA ARG A 197 5.29 -1.47 16.54
C ARG A 197 6.30 -2.61 16.66
N GLU A 198 7.46 -2.35 17.25
CA GLU A 198 8.46 -3.39 17.53
C GLU A 198 7.93 -4.40 18.54
N LEU A 199 7.23 -3.94 19.57
CA LEU A 199 6.58 -4.80 20.57
C LEU A 199 5.50 -5.67 19.93
N GLU A 200 4.64 -5.09 19.10
CA GLU A 200 3.61 -5.84 18.35
C GLU A 200 4.26 -6.87 17.42
N ALA A 201 5.32 -6.50 16.69
CA ALA A 201 6.04 -7.40 15.81
C ALA A 201 6.68 -8.58 16.56
N ARG A 202 7.26 -8.36 17.75
CA ARG A 202 7.79 -9.44 18.61
C ARG A 202 6.67 -10.36 19.11
N MET A 203 5.53 -9.84 19.52
CA MET A 203 4.37 -10.62 19.91
C MET A 203 3.90 -11.52 18.76
N ILE A 204 3.83 -10.98 17.54
CA ILE A 204 3.49 -11.73 16.33
C ILE A 204 4.55 -12.80 16.05
N ALA A 205 5.84 -12.50 16.19
CA ALA A 205 6.92 -13.46 16.01
C ALA A 205 6.79 -14.67 16.95
N MET A 206 6.51 -14.42 18.23
CA MET A 206 6.24 -15.47 19.21
C MET A 206 5.05 -16.33 18.77
N ARG A 207 3.95 -15.70 18.35
CA ARG A 207 2.74 -16.44 17.94
C ARG A 207 2.97 -17.25 16.66
N ILE A 208 3.72 -16.76 15.68
CA ILE A 208 4.09 -17.51 14.48
C ILE A 208 4.86 -18.78 14.85
N ARG A 209 5.84 -18.70 15.76
CA ARG A 209 6.59 -19.89 16.23
C ARG A 209 5.68 -20.94 16.88
N GLU A 210 4.68 -20.51 17.63
CA GLU A 210 3.69 -21.43 18.23
C GLU A 210 2.80 -22.07 17.15
N LEU A 211 2.34 -21.29 16.17
CA LEU A 211 1.56 -21.79 15.05
C LEU A 211 2.30 -22.86 14.26
N LEU A 212 3.56 -22.64 13.93
CA LEU A 212 4.40 -23.62 13.21
C LEU A 212 4.54 -24.96 13.96
N ARG A 213 4.45 -24.93 15.31
CA ARG A 213 4.60 -26.14 16.14
C ARG A 213 3.28 -26.91 16.31
N SER A 214 2.16 -26.21 16.39
CA SER A 214 0.90 -26.79 16.84
C SER A 214 -0.27 -26.64 15.86
N GLN A 215 -0.23 -25.67 14.95
CA GLN A 215 -1.34 -25.39 14.05
C GLN A 215 -1.26 -26.26 12.80
N LYS A 216 -2.41 -26.80 12.40
CA LYS A 216 -2.57 -27.47 11.12
C LYS A 216 -3.49 -26.67 10.21
N VAL A 217 -3.29 -26.81 8.92
CA VAL A 217 -4.13 -26.25 7.86
C VAL A 217 -4.45 -27.32 6.83
N THR A 218 -5.54 -27.13 6.12
CA THR A 218 -5.96 -28.05 5.06
C THR A 218 -5.09 -27.85 3.82
N ASP A 219 -4.48 -28.90 3.35
CA ASP A 219 -3.74 -28.89 2.09
C ASP A 219 -4.70 -28.73 0.92
N LYS A 220 -4.37 -27.84 -0.01
CA LYS A 220 -5.23 -27.47 -1.13
C LYS A 220 -5.41 -28.60 -2.15
N GLU A 221 -4.41 -29.46 -2.31
CA GLU A 221 -4.40 -30.53 -3.31
C GLU A 221 -5.01 -31.82 -2.78
N THR A 222 -4.64 -32.18 -1.54
CA THR A 222 -5.07 -33.46 -0.94
C THR A 222 -6.33 -33.36 -0.09
N GLY A 223 -6.67 -32.15 0.40
CA GLY A 223 -7.77 -31.95 1.35
C GLY A 223 -7.47 -32.44 2.78
N GLU A 224 -6.26 -32.95 3.04
CA GLU A 224 -5.83 -33.45 4.35
C GLU A 224 -5.18 -32.35 5.21
N LEU A 225 -5.12 -32.57 6.52
CA LEU A 225 -4.47 -31.65 7.45
C LEU A 225 -2.94 -31.82 7.39
N ARG A 226 -2.22 -30.73 7.15
CA ARG A 226 -0.77 -30.61 7.27
C ARG A 226 -0.36 -29.51 8.25
N ASN A 227 0.89 -29.55 8.70
CA ASN A 227 1.42 -28.47 9.51
C ASN A 227 1.49 -27.16 8.72
N VAL A 228 1.29 -26.05 9.40
CA VAL A 228 1.44 -24.69 8.87
C VAL A 228 2.88 -24.46 8.41
N ARG A 229 3.05 -23.77 7.27
CA ARG A 229 4.32 -23.25 6.74
C ARG A 229 4.33 -21.73 6.82
N TYR A 230 5.48 -21.11 6.67
CA TYR A 230 5.57 -19.65 6.60
C TYR A 230 4.72 -19.05 5.47
N SER A 231 4.70 -19.69 4.31
CA SER A 231 3.91 -19.28 3.13
C SER A 231 2.39 -19.31 3.34
N ASP A 232 1.90 -20.05 4.34
CA ASP A 232 0.48 -20.07 4.70
C ASP A 232 0.04 -18.84 5.51
N ILE A 233 1.01 -18.08 6.05
CA ILE A 233 0.77 -16.97 6.97
C ILE A 233 0.91 -15.63 6.25
N VAL A 234 -0.11 -14.79 6.39
CA VAL A 234 -0.06 -13.40 5.94
C VAL A 234 -0.33 -12.45 7.10
N ILE A 235 0.43 -11.35 7.13
CA ILE A 235 0.20 -10.24 8.04
C ILE A 235 -0.42 -9.10 7.23
N LEU A 236 -1.65 -8.73 7.58
CA LEU A 236 -2.39 -7.66 6.92
C LEU A 236 -2.33 -6.39 7.77
N THR A 237 -1.95 -5.28 7.13
CA THR A 237 -1.91 -3.96 7.77
C THR A 237 -2.74 -2.95 6.96
N ARG A 238 -3.26 -1.91 7.62
CA ARG A 238 -3.99 -0.83 6.94
C ARG A 238 -3.08 -0.03 5.99
N SER A 239 -1.80 0.11 6.35
CA SER A 239 -0.80 0.89 5.61
C SER A 239 0.56 0.23 5.78
N ILE A 240 1.29 0.08 4.70
CA ILE A 240 2.67 -0.45 4.71
C ILE A 240 3.63 0.54 5.35
N LYS A 241 3.48 1.84 5.08
CA LYS A 241 4.41 2.88 5.54
C LYS A 241 4.61 2.86 7.06
N GLY A 242 5.85 2.61 7.46
CA GLY A 242 6.28 2.52 8.86
C GLY A 242 5.82 1.27 9.62
N PHE A 243 5.16 0.31 8.97
CA PHE A 243 4.88 -1.01 9.52
C PHE A 243 5.74 -2.09 8.85
N ALA A 244 5.78 -2.10 7.52
CA ALA A 244 6.46 -3.15 6.77
C ALA A 244 7.94 -3.28 7.15
N ASP A 245 8.65 -2.17 7.20
CA ASP A 245 10.08 -2.15 7.50
C ASP A 245 10.36 -2.69 8.91
N VAL A 246 9.61 -2.19 9.93
CA VAL A 246 9.74 -2.62 11.31
C VAL A 246 9.38 -4.10 11.47
N PHE A 247 8.25 -4.53 10.87
CA PHE A 247 7.82 -5.94 10.95
C PHE A 247 8.81 -6.87 10.25
N THR A 248 9.27 -6.51 9.05
CA THR A 248 10.25 -7.31 8.31
C THR A 248 11.58 -7.40 9.05
N GLU A 249 12.06 -6.29 9.60
CA GLU A 249 13.31 -6.26 10.38
C GLU A 249 13.22 -7.14 11.63
N VAL A 250 12.17 -6.94 12.43
CA VAL A 250 11.99 -7.70 13.68
C VAL A 250 11.79 -9.18 13.40
N LEU A 251 10.91 -9.56 12.46
CA LEU A 251 10.64 -10.96 12.14
C LEU A 251 11.88 -11.67 11.58
N ASN A 252 12.64 -11.03 10.69
CA ASN A 252 13.87 -11.59 10.17
C ASN A 252 14.94 -11.74 11.25
N ARG A 253 15.08 -10.77 12.17
CA ARG A 253 15.97 -10.86 13.35
C ARG A 253 15.58 -12.02 14.24
N GLU A 254 14.31 -12.30 14.39
CA GLU A 254 13.75 -13.44 15.11
C GLU A 254 13.85 -14.77 14.33
N GLY A 255 14.46 -14.79 13.15
CA GLY A 255 14.65 -15.99 12.31
C GLY A 255 13.39 -16.45 11.56
N ILE A 256 12.39 -15.57 11.40
CA ILE A 256 11.19 -15.82 10.61
C ILE A 256 11.36 -15.17 9.23
N PRO A 257 11.54 -15.95 8.17
CA PRO A 257 11.71 -15.42 6.83
C PRO A 257 10.46 -14.64 6.44
N THR A 258 10.62 -13.34 6.19
CA THR A 258 9.49 -12.43 5.97
C THR A 258 9.74 -11.58 4.74
N TYR A 259 8.72 -11.47 3.91
CA TYR A 259 8.69 -10.60 2.73
C TYR A 259 7.55 -9.59 2.84
N ALA A 260 7.88 -8.32 2.68
CA ALA A 260 6.91 -7.24 2.56
C ALA A 260 6.95 -6.70 1.12
N GLY A 261 5.87 -6.90 0.38
CA GLY A 261 5.70 -6.27 -0.93
C GLY A 261 5.54 -4.75 -0.78
N THR A 262 6.64 -4.06 -0.47
CA THR A 262 6.64 -2.59 -0.35
C THR A 262 6.39 -1.98 -1.72
N SER A 263 5.41 -1.10 -1.82
CA SER A 263 5.17 -0.29 -3.03
C SER A 263 5.95 1.02 -3.00
N GLU A 264 6.73 1.25 -1.94
CA GLU A 264 7.49 2.47 -1.69
C GLU A 264 8.86 2.07 -1.14
N GLY A 265 9.88 2.88 -1.41
CA GLY A 265 11.22 2.69 -0.85
C GLY A 265 12.25 2.11 -1.81
N TYR A 266 11.90 1.78 -3.04
CA TYR A 266 12.85 1.26 -4.03
C TYR A 266 14.09 2.14 -4.20
N PHE A 267 13.89 3.44 -4.37
CA PHE A 267 15.01 4.39 -4.52
C PHE A 267 15.73 4.72 -3.21
N GLN A 268 15.19 4.28 -2.07
CA GLN A 268 15.80 4.46 -0.74
C GLN A 268 16.61 3.22 -0.32
N THR A 269 16.50 2.11 -1.06
CA THR A 269 17.31 0.93 -0.78
C THR A 269 18.79 1.25 -0.94
N GLN A 270 19.63 0.67 -0.10
CA GLN A 270 21.06 0.97 -0.05
C GLN A 270 21.75 0.74 -1.38
N GLU A 271 21.46 -0.39 -2.05
CA GLU A 271 22.06 -0.77 -3.33
C GLU A 271 21.72 0.21 -4.46
N ILE A 272 20.47 0.72 -4.48
CA ILE A 272 20.04 1.69 -5.49
C ILE A 272 20.54 3.09 -5.14
N GLY A 273 20.49 3.48 -3.85
CA GLY A 273 21.01 4.77 -3.39
C GLY A 273 22.48 4.97 -3.75
N VAL A 274 23.32 4.00 -3.44
CA VAL A 274 24.77 4.05 -3.75
C VAL A 274 25.04 4.07 -5.26
N LEU A 275 24.30 3.28 -6.04
CA LEU A 275 24.44 3.27 -7.51
C LEU A 275 23.97 4.60 -8.12
N MET A 276 22.90 5.20 -7.60
CA MET A 276 22.45 6.54 -8.02
C MET A 276 23.49 7.62 -7.65
N ASP A 277 24.12 7.53 -6.48
CA ASP A 277 25.20 8.45 -6.11
C ASP A 277 26.42 8.29 -7.05
N TYR A 278 26.73 7.07 -7.46
CA TYR A 278 27.75 6.82 -8.47
C TYR A 278 27.42 7.52 -9.81
N LEU A 279 26.17 7.41 -10.28
CA LEU A 279 25.71 8.10 -11.49
C LEU A 279 25.74 9.63 -11.34
N ARG A 280 25.38 10.16 -10.15
CA ARG A 280 25.48 11.61 -9.85
C ARG A 280 26.92 12.11 -9.93
N VAL A 281 27.88 11.32 -9.41
CA VAL A 281 29.32 11.66 -9.48
C VAL A 281 29.84 11.54 -10.90
N LEU A 282 29.38 10.58 -11.70
CA LEU A 282 29.73 10.51 -13.12
C LEU A 282 29.24 11.74 -13.89
N ASP A 283 28.04 12.26 -13.57
CA ASP A 283 27.51 13.47 -14.17
C ASP A 283 28.26 14.71 -13.67
N ASN A 284 28.38 14.87 -12.34
CA ASN A 284 29.04 16.00 -11.71
C ASN A 284 29.83 15.58 -10.47
N ARG A 285 31.15 15.60 -10.58
CA ARG A 285 32.11 15.24 -9.51
C ARG A 285 32.14 16.18 -8.31
N ARG A 286 31.63 17.43 -8.46
CA ARG A 286 31.65 18.43 -7.41
C ARG A 286 30.46 18.35 -6.47
N GLN A 287 29.88 17.19 -6.31
CA GLN A 287 28.81 16.92 -5.36
C GLN A 287 29.41 16.14 -4.17
N ASP A 288 29.67 16.83 -3.07
CA ASP A 288 30.41 16.28 -1.93
C ASP A 288 29.68 15.09 -1.28
N ILE A 289 28.34 15.15 -1.11
CA ILE A 289 27.56 14.07 -0.49
C ILE A 289 27.58 12.79 -1.34
N PRO A 290 27.21 12.81 -2.64
CA PRO A 290 27.32 11.64 -3.50
C PRO A 290 28.74 11.08 -3.59
N LEU A 291 29.75 11.96 -3.70
CA LEU A 291 31.14 11.54 -3.77
C LEU A 291 31.56 10.81 -2.49
N THR A 292 31.22 11.35 -1.32
CA THR A 292 31.52 10.71 -0.04
C THR A 292 30.82 9.35 0.06
N ALA A 293 29.54 9.24 -0.33
CA ALA A 293 28.81 7.98 -0.35
C ALA A 293 29.46 6.94 -1.26
N VAL A 294 29.92 7.32 -2.43
CA VAL A 294 30.61 6.41 -3.35
C VAL A 294 31.96 5.97 -2.79
N LEU A 295 32.75 6.89 -2.24
CA LEU A 295 34.07 6.58 -1.69
C LEU A 295 33.99 5.68 -0.44
N SER A 296 32.94 5.79 0.37
CA SER A 296 32.71 4.93 1.53
C SER A 296 32.07 3.58 1.16
N SER A 297 31.58 3.41 -0.06
CA SER A 297 30.93 2.20 -0.53
C SER A 297 31.90 1.16 -1.09
N ALA A 298 31.38 0.02 -1.54
CA ALA A 298 32.16 -1.03 -2.19
C ALA A 298 32.93 -0.58 -3.46
N PHE A 299 32.60 0.56 -4.02
CA PHE A 299 33.30 1.13 -5.19
C PHE A 299 34.75 1.54 -4.86
N ALA A 300 35.01 2.11 -3.67
CA ALA A 300 36.34 2.49 -3.23
C ALA A 300 36.75 1.85 -1.90
N GLY A 301 35.78 1.53 -1.02
CA GLY A 301 36.04 0.86 0.25
C GLY A 301 36.84 1.67 1.26
N LEU A 302 36.64 3.00 1.27
CA LEU A 302 37.28 3.88 2.26
C LEU A 302 36.52 3.89 3.58
N SER A 303 37.23 3.86 4.70
CA SER A 303 36.63 4.03 6.03
C SER A 303 36.31 5.51 6.32
N GLN A 304 35.56 5.75 7.40
CA GLN A 304 35.25 7.12 7.84
C GLN A 304 36.52 7.88 8.27
N GLU A 305 37.47 7.16 8.87
CA GLU A 305 38.77 7.72 9.28
C GLU A 305 39.61 8.08 8.05
N GLU A 306 39.66 7.23 7.01
CA GLU A 306 40.37 7.48 5.78
C GLU A 306 39.79 8.70 5.02
N LEU A 307 38.45 8.85 5.00
CA LEU A 307 37.78 10.01 4.43
C LEU A 307 38.08 11.30 5.22
N ALA A 308 38.11 11.21 6.56
CA ALA A 308 38.50 12.34 7.41
C ALA A 308 39.97 12.72 7.18
N GLU A 309 40.89 11.76 7.03
CA GLU A 309 42.30 12.01 6.72
C GLU A 309 42.45 12.80 5.40
N ILE A 310 41.76 12.38 4.34
CA ILE A 310 41.76 13.10 3.06
C ILE A 310 41.27 14.54 3.25
N ARG A 311 40.21 14.74 4.02
CA ARG A 311 39.66 16.08 4.25
C ARG A 311 40.56 16.97 5.09
N CYS A 312 41.19 16.40 6.13
CA CYS A 312 42.13 17.12 7.01
C CYS A 312 43.42 17.50 6.31
N ALA A 313 43.88 16.69 5.34
CA ALA A 313 45.08 16.97 4.58
C ALA A 313 44.92 18.23 3.70
N TYR A 314 43.72 18.54 3.23
CA TYR A 314 43.43 19.68 2.34
C TYR A 314 42.14 20.40 2.75
N PRO A 315 42.07 21.07 3.92
CA PRO A 315 40.82 21.60 4.50
C PRO A 315 40.20 22.74 3.70
N ASP A 316 41.01 23.55 3.00
CA ASP A 316 40.58 24.77 2.31
C ASP A 316 40.17 24.55 0.86
N THR A 317 40.12 23.32 0.38
CA THR A 317 39.75 23.02 -1.01
C THR A 317 38.39 22.30 -1.09
N ALA A 318 37.73 22.36 -2.26
CA ALA A 318 36.54 21.56 -2.51
C ALA A 318 36.88 20.07 -2.35
N PHE A 319 35.94 19.26 -1.84
CA PHE A 319 36.24 17.86 -1.46
C PHE A 319 36.77 17.02 -2.61
N PHE A 320 36.25 17.17 -3.82
CA PHE A 320 36.77 16.50 -5.00
C PHE A 320 38.24 16.90 -5.32
N GLU A 321 38.61 18.16 -5.10
CA GLU A 321 39.98 18.63 -5.25
C GLU A 321 40.89 18.04 -4.17
N SER A 322 40.41 17.93 -2.92
CA SER A 322 41.13 17.24 -1.83
C SER A 322 41.40 15.78 -2.20
N VAL A 323 40.37 15.07 -2.69
CA VAL A 323 40.48 13.66 -3.14
C VAL A 323 41.49 13.52 -4.28
N THR A 324 41.47 14.42 -5.26
CA THR A 324 42.40 14.39 -6.40
C THR A 324 43.85 14.67 -5.96
N LYS A 325 44.04 15.66 -5.10
CA LYS A 325 45.38 15.98 -4.55
C LYS A 325 45.92 14.84 -3.70
N TYR A 326 45.04 14.23 -2.86
CA TYR A 326 45.44 13.11 -2.01
C TYR A 326 45.84 11.88 -2.83
N ARG A 327 45.14 11.58 -3.94
CA ARG A 327 45.52 10.54 -4.89
C ARG A 327 46.97 10.73 -5.41
N GLU A 328 47.38 11.99 -5.65
CA GLU A 328 48.68 12.29 -6.23
C GLU A 328 49.79 12.47 -5.18
N GLN A 329 49.47 13.03 -4.01
CA GLN A 329 50.44 13.52 -3.02
C GLN A 329 50.12 13.10 -1.57
N GLY A 330 49.16 12.20 -1.37
CA GLY A 330 48.78 11.71 -0.03
C GLY A 330 49.92 10.93 0.65
N GLU A 331 49.89 10.91 1.98
CA GLU A 331 50.89 10.18 2.75
C GLU A 331 50.60 8.67 2.87
N ASN A 332 49.36 8.26 2.74
CA ASN A 332 48.93 6.86 2.89
C ASN A 332 48.77 6.19 1.52
N ALA A 333 49.69 5.27 1.21
CA ALA A 333 49.74 4.55 -0.07
C ALA A 333 48.49 3.67 -0.33
N ASP A 334 47.88 3.11 0.72
CA ASP A 334 46.65 2.31 0.57
C ASP A 334 45.45 3.15 0.14
N ILE A 335 45.29 4.33 0.74
CA ILE A 335 44.26 5.30 0.35
C ILE A 335 44.50 5.77 -1.09
N GLN A 336 45.73 6.09 -1.44
CA GLN A 336 46.10 6.47 -2.81
C GLN A 336 45.71 5.40 -3.82
N LEU A 337 46.02 4.12 -3.54
CA LEU A 337 45.68 3.00 -4.43
C LEU A 337 44.14 2.85 -4.61
N LYS A 338 43.40 2.89 -3.51
CA LYS A 338 41.93 2.85 -3.53
C LYS A 338 41.34 4.00 -4.36
N LEU A 339 41.82 5.22 -4.13
CA LEU A 339 41.40 6.41 -4.87
C LEU A 339 41.75 6.31 -6.35
N GLN A 340 42.98 5.88 -6.67
CA GLN A 340 43.42 5.73 -8.05
C GLN A 340 42.52 4.75 -8.81
N LYS A 341 42.29 3.56 -8.26
CA LYS A 341 41.42 2.55 -8.89
C LYS A 341 40.00 3.09 -9.13
N CYS A 342 39.39 3.70 -8.13
CA CYS A 342 38.03 4.22 -8.24
C CYS A 342 37.91 5.38 -9.23
N LEU A 343 38.82 6.36 -9.17
CA LEU A 343 38.78 7.53 -10.04
C LEU A 343 39.12 7.17 -11.49
N ASP A 344 40.08 6.28 -11.73
CA ASP A 344 40.42 5.85 -13.10
C ASP A 344 39.24 5.09 -13.74
N GLN A 345 38.54 4.22 -13.01
CA GLN A 345 37.31 3.59 -13.49
C GLN A 345 36.22 4.61 -13.81
N MET A 346 36.03 5.63 -12.95
CA MET A 346 35.08 6.70 -13.23
C MET A 346 35.46 7.51 -14.47
N ASP A 347 36.74 7.77 -14.69
CA ASP A 347 37.23 8.48 -15.88
C ASP A 347 36.95 7.68 -17.15
N ASP A 348 37.12 6.36 -17.12
CA ASP A 348 36.82 5.49 -18.25
C ASP A 348 35.32 5.45 -18.55
N PHE A 349 34.45 5.35 -17.54
CA PHE A 349 33.00 5.42 -17.74
C PHE A 349 32.58 6.78 -18.30
N ARG A 350 33.15 7.90 -17.83
CA ARG A 350 32.83 9.23 -18.36
C ARG A 350 33.15 9.39 -19.85
N LYS A 351 34.18 8.72 -20.36
CA LYS A 351 34.52 8.73 -21.79
C LYS A 351 33.44 8.09 -22.63
N ILE A 352 32.76 7.05 -22.10
CA ILE A 352 31.76 6.31 -22.86
C ILE A 352 30.33 6.81 -22.64
N VAL A 353 30.04 7.56 -21.54
CA VAL A 353 28.71 8.13 -21.23
C VAL A 353 28.02 8.78 -22.42
N PRO A 354 28.67 9.62 -23.26
CA PRO A 354 27.98 10.31 -24.38
C PRO A 354 27.50 9.36 -25.48
N TYR A 355 28.07 8.16 -25.57
CA TYR A 355 27.87 7.24 -26.68
C TYR A 355 27.17 5.93 -26.27
N THR A 356 26.91 5.74 -24.96
CA THR A 356 26.38 4.49 -24.44
C THR A 356 24.95 4.69 -23.89
N PRO A 357 23.98 3.87 -24.30
CA PRO A 357 22.64 3.87 -23.69
C PRO A 357 22.69 3.66 -22.18
N MET A 358 21.74 4.24 -21.43
CA MET A 358 21.74 4.20 -19.96
C MET A 358 21.68 2.79 -19.40
N HIS A 359 20.85 1.92 -19.98
CA HIS A 359 20.75 0.53 -19.54
C HIS A 359 22.05 -0.26 -19.76
N GLU A 360 22.75 -0.01 -20.87
CA GLU A 360 24.08 -0.60 -21.14
C GLU A 360 25.16 -0.02 -20.23
N LEU A 361 25.11 1.28 -19.94
CA LEU A 361 26.03 1.93 -19.00
C LEU A 361 25.90 1.35 -17.61
N LEU A 362 24.67 1.20 -17.10
CA LEU A 362 24.41 0.58 -15.81
C LEU A 362 24.95 -0.85 -15.75
N TRP A 363 24.64 -1.64 -16.77
CA TRP A 363 25.13 -3.02 -16.85
C TRP A 363 26.66 -3.11 -16.83
N LYS A 364 27.34 -2.26 -17.62
CA LYS A 364 28.81 -2.17 -17.64
C LYS A 364 29.39 -1.74 -16.29
N ILE A 365 28.75 -0.79 -15.60
CA ILE A 365 29.17 -0.36 -14.26
C ILE A 365 29.10 -1.54 -13.31
N LEU A 366 27.97 -2.26 -13.25
CA LEU A 366 27.77 -3.38 -12.33
C LEU A 366 28.77 -4.52 -12.58
N GLU A 367 29.03 -4.86 -13.85
CA GLU A 367 29.96 -5.91 -14.24
C GLU A 367 31.43 -5.52 -13.98
N THR A 368 31.86 -4.35 -14.48
CA THR A 368 33.27 -3.93 -14.41
C THR A 368 33.73 -3.66 -12.98
N THR A 369 32.84 -3.08 -12.14
CA THR A 369 33.18 -2.78 -10.74
C THR A 369 32.98 -3.97 -9.80
N GLY A 370 32.26 -5.01 -10.24
CA GLY A 370 31.86 -6.14 -9.39
C GLY A 370 30.78 -5.78 -8.37
N TYR A 371 30.13 -4.59 -8.51
CA TYR A 371 29.12 -4.13 -7.56
C TYR A 371 27.88 -5.05 -7.54
N GLY A 372 27.50 -5.61 -8.69
CA GLY A 372 26.41 -6.58 -8.78
C GLY A 372 26.64 -7.84 -7.95
N ASP A 373 27.86 -8.40 -7.99
CA ASP A 373 28.22 -9.59 -7.22
C ASP A 373 28.38 -9.29 -5.73
N TYR A 374 28.92 -8.12 -5.38
CA TYR A 374 29.00 -7.64 -4.01
C TYR A 374 27.59 -7.55 -3.39
N VAL A 375 26.65 -6.92 -4.07
CA VAL A 375 25.26 -6.76 -3.62
C VAL A 375 24.57 -8.11 -3.49
N ALA A 376 24.80 -9.04 -4.42
CA ALA A 376 24.26 -10.40 -4.35
C ALA A 376 24.79 -11.21 -3.14
N SER A 377 25.97 -10.89 -2.62
CA SER A 377 26.56 -11.55 -1.45
C SER A 377 26.07 -10.98 -0.10
N MET A 378 25.35 -9.85 -0.11
CA MET A 378 24.79 -9.22 1.09
C MET A 378 23.57 -10.00 1.62
N PRO A 379 23.19 -9.81 2.90
CA PRO A 379 21.90 -10.30 3.41
C PRO A 379 20.74 -9.83 2.52
N GLY A 380 19.87 -10.77 2.10
CA GLY A 380 18.82 -10.48 1.12
C GLY A 380 19.33 -10.24 -0.31
N GLY A 381 20.52 -10.76 -0.65
CA GLY A 381 21.21 -10.49 -1.91
C GLY A 381 20.39 -10.76 -3.17
N ALA A 382 19.54 -11.80 -3.17
CA ALA A 382 18.65 -12.08 -4.30
C ALA A 382 17.70 -10.91 -4.57
N GLN A 383 17.06 -10.36 -3.51
CA GLN A 383 16.19 -9.19 -3.62
C GLN A 383 16.95 -7.95 -4.07
N ARG A 384 18.12 -7.70 -3.50
CA ARG A 384 18.96 -6.56 -3.87
C ARG A 384 19.43 -6.62 -5.32
N LYS A 385 19.79 -7.83 -5.81
CA LYS A 385 20.14 -8.04 -7.22
C LYS A 385 18.95 -7.76 -8.14
N ALA A 386 17.76 -8.25 -7.78
CA ALA A 386 16.54 -7.96 -8.54
C ALA A 386 16.21 -6.46 -8.57
N ASN A 387 16.49 -5.72 -7.49
CA ASN A 387 16.37 -4.26 -7.48
C ASN A 387 17.32 -3.61 -8.50
N LEU A 388 18.57 -4.08 -8.61
CA LEU A 388 19.52 -3.59 -9.63
C LEU A 388 19.03 -3.90 -11.06
N ASP A 389 18.54 -5.12 -11.31
CA ASP A 389 18.00 -5.52 -12.61
C ASP A 389 16.78 -4.68 -12.99
N MET A 390 15.90 -4.36 -12.01
CA MET A 390 14.77 -3.46 -12.21
C MET A 390 15.22 -2.04 -12.57
N LEU A 391 16.34 -1.52 -12.03
CA LEU A 391 16.86 -0.21 -12.44
C LEU A 391 17.30 -0.20 -13.91
N ILE A 392 17.91 -1.30 -14.37
CA ILE A 392 18.29 -1.46 -15.78
C ILE A 392 17.06 -1.45 -16.69
N GLU A 393 15.99 -2.17 -16.33
CA GLU A 393 14.74 -2.16 -17.09
C GLU A 393 14.07 -0.78 -17.10
N LYS A 394 14.10 -0.05 -15.97
CA LYS A 394 13.61 1.34 -15.92
C LYS A 394 14.46 2.27 -16.80
N ALA A 395 15.77 2.09 -16.85
CA ALA A 395 16.63 2.85 -17.75
C ALA A 395 16.30 2.54 -19.22
N ARG A 396 16.02 1.29 -19.57
CA ARG A 396 15.56 0.88 -20.90
C ARG A 396 14.22 1.53 -21.27
N ALA A 397 13.25 1.50 -20.35
CA ALA A 397 11.96 2.15 -20.55
C ALA A 397 12.11 3.68 -20.69
N TYR A 398 12.98 4.30 -19.89
CA TYR A 398 13.28 5.73 -20.01
C TYR A 398 13.83 6.09 -21.38
N GLU A 399 14.69 5.29 -21.97
CA GLU A 399 15.28 5.54 -23.29
C GLU A 399 14.30 5.45 -24.46
N SER A 400 13.14 4.82 -24.25
CA SER A 400 12.04 4.84 -25.21
C SER A 400 11.34 6.21 -25.28
N THR A 401 11.61 7.10 -24.30
CA THR A 401 11.07 8.46 -24.28
C THR A 401 11.90 9.43 -25.14
N SER A 402 11.46 10.68 -25.22
CA SER A 402 12.17 11.74 -25.96
C SER A 402 13.44 12.27 -25.26
N TYR A 403 13.66 11.89 -24.00
CA TYR A 403 14.81 12.34 -23.21
C TYR A 403 15.86 11.23 -23.14
N LYS A 404 17.13 11.57 -23.36
CA LYS A 404 18.25 10.63 -23.37
C LYS A 404 19.43 11.16 -22.58
N GLY A 405 20.30 10.26 -22.16
CA GLY A 405 21.58 10.56 -21.52
C GLY A 405 21.53 10.65 -20.00
N LEU A 406 22.73 10.56 -19.40
CA LEU A 406 22.95 10.42 -17.96
C LEU A 406 22.32 11.57 -17.14
N PHE A 407 22.58 12.82 -17.52
CA PHE A 407 22.06 14.01 -16.83
C PHE A 407 20.53 13.99 -16.73
N HIS A 408 19.84 13.70 -17.82
CA HIS A 408 18.38 13.67 -17.84
C HIS A 408 17.83 12.47 -17.10
N PHE A 409 18.51 11.32 -17.11
CA PHE A 409 18.12 10.15 -16.35
C PHE A 409 18.23 10.38 -14.84
N VAL A 410 19.35 10.92 -14.36
CA VAL A 410 19.52 11.28 -12.95
C VAL A 410 18.42 12.25 -12.51
N ARG A 411 18.17 13.30 -13.28
CA ARG A 411 17.08 14.27 -13.01
C ARG A 411 15.70 13.64 -13.03
N TYR A 412 15.45 12.69 -13.90
CA TYR A 412 14.20 11.96 -13.96
C TYR A 412 13.96 11.16 -12.66
N ILE A 413 14.97 10.43 -12.20
CA ILE A 413 14.89 9.68 -10.94
C ILE A 413 14.72 10.63 -9.74
N GLU A 414 15.46 11.74 -9.69
CA GLU A 414 15.30 12.75 -8.63
C GLU A 414 13.88 13.36 -8.60
N GLN A 415 13.27 13.58 -9.76
CA GLN A 415 11.90 14.05 -9.83
C GLN A 415 10.90 12.98 -9.31
N LEU A 416 11.10 11.72 -9.66
CA LEU A 416 10.28 10.64 -9.12
C LEU A 416 10.35 10.60 -7.59
N GLN A 417 11.56 10.66 -7.02
CA GLN A 417 11.75 10.71 -5.56
C GLN A 417 11.09 11.94 -4.93
N LYS A 418 11.23 13.12 -5.54
CA LYS A 418 10.66 14.37 -5.04
C LYS A 418 9.13 14.39 -5.01
N TYR A 419 8.49 13.72 -5.96
CA TYR A 419 7.02 13.66 -6.06
C TYR A 419 6.42 12.41 -5.42
N ASP A 420 7.20 11.70 -4.62
CA ASP A 420 6.77 10.45 -3.94
C ASP A 420 6.22 9.40 -4.95
N VAL A 421 6.66 9.48 -6.20
CA VAL A 421 6.40 8.45 -7.20
C VAL A 421 7.45 7.37 -7.01
N ASP A 422 7.28 6.60 -5.95
CA ASP A 422 8.18 5.50 -5.67
C ASP A 422 7.64 4.22 -6.33
N TYR A 423 8.56 3.39 -6.75
CA TYR A 423 8.24 2.05 -7.21
C TYR A 423 8.47 1.08 -6.05
N GLY A 424 7.63 0.06 -5.94
CA GLY A 424 7.93 -1.05 -5.04
C GLY A 424 9.26 -1.70 -5.43
N GLU A 425 9.94 -2.30 -4.45
CA GLU A 425 11.08 -3.17 -4.73
C GLU A 425 10.72 -4.21 -5.79
N ALA A 426 11.72 -4.67 -6.54
CA ALA A 426 11.52 -5.71 -7.53
C ALA A 426 10.84 -6.91 -6.87
N SER A 427 9.68 -7.30 -7.37
CA SER A 427 9.02 -8.52 -6.91
C SER A 427 9.83 -9.70 -7.42
N ILE A 428 10.63 -10.30 -6.54
CA ILE A 428 11.01 -11.69 -6.75
C ILE A 428 9.75 -12.47 -6.37
N GLU A 429 8.82 -12.61 -7.29
CA GLU A 429 7.79 -13.62 -7.20
C GLU A 429 8.43 -15.00 -7.35
N ASP A 430 9.15 -15.41 -6.34
CA ASP A 430 9.29 -16.81 -6.06
C ASP A 430 8.00 -17.20 -5.32
N GLU A 431 6.94 -17.47 -6.09
CA GLU A 431 5.65 -17.97 -5.58
C GLU A 431 5.84 -19.23 -4.71
N HIS A 432 7.02 -19.80 -4.71
CA HIS A 432 7.42 -21.00 -3.99
C HIS A 432 8.29 -20.74 -2.75
N ALA A 433 8.67 -19.49 -2.48
CA ALA A 433 9.45 -19.20 -1.26
C ALA A 433 8.58 -19.39 -0.01
N ASP A 434 9.06 -20.20 0.94
CA ASP A 434 8.38 -20.40 2.22
C ASP A 434 8.64 -19.21 3.16
N THR A 435 7.94 -18.11 2.94
CA THR A 435 8.08 -16.83 3.67
C THR A 435 6.75 -16.30 4.16
N VAL A 436 6.75 -15.64 5.32
CA VAL A 436 5.60 -14.88 5.81
C VAL A 436 5.44 -13.61 4.97
N ARG A 437 4.25 -13.35 4.47
CA ARG A 437 3.97 -12.17 3.64
C ARG A 437 3.37 -11.04 4.48
N VAL A 438 3.92 -9.82 4.36
CA VAL A 438 3.34 -8.60 4.93
C VAL A 438 2.76 -7.77 3.79
N MET A 439 1.48 -7.44 3.85
CA MET A 439 0.82 -6.65 2.80
C MET A 439 -0.30 -5.76 3.34
N THR A 440 -0.74 -4.80 2.53
CA THR A 440 -1.93 -4.00 2.91
C THR A 440 -3.21 -4.80 2.72
N ILE A 441 -4.21 -4.45 3.54
CA ILE A 441 -5.58 -4.99 3.39
C ILE A 441 -6.11 -4.74 1.96
N HIS A 442 -5.79 -3.59 1.34
CA HIS A 442 -6.19 -3.29 -0.04
C HIS A 442 -5.61 -4.26 -1.07
N LYS A 443 -4.31 -4.59 -0.94
CA LYS A 443 -3.65 -5.58 -1.83
C LYS A 443 -4.17 -7.00 -1.61
N SER A 444 -4.72 -7.31 -0.45
CA SER A 444 -5.27 -8.63 -0.15
C SER A 444 -6.68 -8.85 -0.70
N LYS A 445 -7.34 -7.80 -1.23
CA LYS A 445 -8.66 -7.94 -1.84
C LYS A 445 -8.59 -8.91 -3.02
N GLY A 446 -9.53 -9.86 -3.09
CA GLY A 446 -9.51 -10.96 -4.07
C GLY A 446 -8.66 -12.16 -3.68
N LEU A 447 -7.70 -12.01 -2.75
CA LEU A 447 -6.85 -13.10 -2.27
C LEU A 447 -7.45 -13.80 -1.03
N GLU A 448 -6.89 -14.97 -0.70
CA GLU A 448 -7.27 -15.76 0.48
C GLU A 448 -6.06 -16.50 1.02
N PHE A 449 -5.99 -16.66 2.36
CA PHE A 449 -4.84 -17.26 3.03
C PHE A 449 -5.28 -18.21 4.14
N PRO A 450 -4.57 -19.32 4.36
CA PRO A 450 -4.89 -20.26 5.45
C PRO A 450 -4.90 -19.59 6.83
N VAL A 451 -3.86 -18.79 7.13
CA VAL A 451 -3.70 -18.06 8.39
C VAL A 451 -3.53 -16.58 8.12
N VAL A 452 -4.39 -15.76 8.71
CA VAL A 452 -4.34 -14.29 8.59
C VAL A 452 -4.12 -13.67 9.95
N ILE A 453 -3.12 -12.81 10.03
CA ILE A 453 -2.85 -11.95 11.18
C ILE A 453 -3.18 -10.52 10.76
N VAL A 454 -4.22 -9.93 11.33
CA VAL A 454 -4.59 -8.54 11.07
C VAL A 454 -3.95 -7.67 12.13
N ALA A 455 -2.93 -6.90 11.74
CA ALA A 455 -2.07 -6.15 12.65
C ALA A 455 -2.34 -4.63 12.62
N GLY A 456 -1.96 -3.95 13.71
CA GLY A 456 -2.06 -2.50 13.83
C GLY A 456 -3.45 -2.00 14.18
N MET A 457 -4.24 -2.76 14.92
CA MET A 457 -5.61 -2.38 15.29
C MET A 457 -5.69 -1.16 16.21
N GLY A 458 -4.59 -0.84 16.94
CA GLY A 458 -4.46 0.37 17.74
C GLY A 458 -4.14 1.64 16.97
N LYS A 459 -3.83 1.55 15.67
CA LYS A 459 -3.50 2.71 14.84
C LYS A 459 -4.72 3.61 14.64
N ARG A 460 -4.52 4.92 14.85
CA ARG A 460 -5.56 5.93 14.61
C ARG A 460 -5.90 6.05 13.13
N PHE A 461 -7.19 6.22 12.82
CA PHE A 461 -7.67 6.47 11.48
C PHE A 461 -7.13 7.79 10.93
N ASN A 462 -6.83 7.81 9.63
CA ASN A 462 -6.42 9.05 8.97
C ASN A 462 -7.64 9.89 8.58
N MET A 463 -7.80 11.05 9.21
CA MET A 463 -8.89 12.00 8.97
C MET A 463 -8.40 13.31 8.33
N GLN A 464 -7.27 13.26 7.58
CA GLN A 464 -6.69 14.48 7.00
C GLN A 464 -7.61 15.11 5.96
N ASP A 465 -8.29 14.32 5.13
CA ASP A 465 -9.19 14.81 4.09
C ASP A 465 -10.35 15.59 4.69
N ALA A 466 -10.96 15.09 5.78
CA ALA A 466 -12.01 15.78 6.52
C ALA A 466 -11.53 17.08 7.21
N ARG A 467 -10.21 17.33 7.31
CA ARG A 467 -9.61 18.54 7.93
C ARG A 467 -9.00 19.48 6.91
N SER A 468 -9.16 19.22 5.62
CA SER A 468 -8.55 20.00 4.55
C SER A 468 -8.97 21.48 4.57
N ALA A 469 -8.09 22.36 4.07
CA ALA A 469 -8.37 23.80 3.98
C ALA A 469 -9.55 24.10 3.05
N VAL A 470 -9.69 23.32 1.98
CA VAL A 470 -10.83 23.32 1.04
C VAL A 470 -11.52 21.99 1.16
N ALA A 471 -12.77 21.97 1.60
CA ALA A 471 -13.57 20.77 1.68
C ALA A 471 -14.29 20.54 0.35
N LEU A 472 -14.16 19.34 -0.22
CA LEU A 472 -14.78 18.97 -1.50
C LEU A 472 -15.67 17.75 -1.29
N HIS A 473 -16.92 17.83 -1.77
CA HIS A 473 -17.81 16.69 -1.77
C HIS A 473 -18.63 16.66 -3.06
N ALA A 474 -18.71 15.49 -3.69
CA ALA A 474 -19.31 15.36 -5.01
C ALA A 474 -20.80 15.74 -5.07
N GLY A 475 -21.54 15.51 -4.00
CA GLY A 475 -22.97 15.87 -3.91
C GLY A 475 -23.24 17.25 -3.34
N MET A 476 -22.33 17.81 -2.52
CA MET A 476 -22.52 19.08 -1.80
C MET A 476 -21.67 20.22 -2.37
N GLY A 477 -20.70 19.93 -3.25
CA GLY A 477 -19.84 20.93 -3.88
C GLY A 477 -18.61 21.29 -3.05
N VAL A 478 -18.32 22.59 -2.93
CA VAL A 478 -17.08 23.13 -2.34
C VAL A 478 -17.36 23.92 -1.09
N GLY A 479 -16.72 23.55 0.01
CA GLY A 479 -16.76 24.26 1.29
C GLY A 479 -15.49 25.06 1.53
N LEU A 480 -15.62 26.39 1.64
CA LEU A 480 -14.52 27.32 1.88
C LEU A 480 -14.68 28.02 3.24
N ASP A 481 -13.58 28.60 3.73
CA ASP A 481 -13.63 29.51 4.85
C ASP A 481 -14.09 30.90 4.39
N ALA A 482 -14.90 31.56 5.20
CA ALA A 482 -15.16 32.97 5.06
C ALA A 482 -13.96 33.75 5.62
N VAL A 483 -13.35 34.58 4.77
CA VAL A 483 -12.18 35.40 5.12
C VAL A 483 -12.60 36.85 5.16
N ASN A 484 -12.42 37.51 6.31
CA ASN A 484 -12.52 38.96 6.43
C ASN A 484 -11.13 39.56 6.43
N LEU A 485 -10.80 40.27 5.37
CA LEU A 485 -9.48 40.88 5.17
C LEU A 485 -9.23 42.10 6.08
N GLU A 486 -10.29 42.83 6.44
CA GLU A 486 -10.22 44.02 7.29
C GLU A 486 -9.82 43.63 8.73
N TYR A 487 -10.51 42.63 9.28
CA TYR A 487 -10.23 42.13 10.63
C TYR A 487 -9.25 40.98 10.65
N ARG A 488 -8.73 40.56 9.50
CA ARG A 488 -7.80 39.41 9.35
C ARG A 488 -8.32 38.14 10.05
N THR A 489 -9.62 37.93 9.98
CA THR A 489 -10.26 36.76 10.58
C THR A 489 -10.64 35.73 9.51
N LYS A 490 -10.58 34.45 9.92
CA LYS A 490 -10.93 33.31 9.06
C LYS A 490 -11.88 32.39 9.85
N ILE A 491 -13.07 32.15 9.30
CA ILE A 491 -14.12 31.35 9.95
C ILE A 491 -14.60 30.30 8.96
N PRO A 492 -14.65 29.00 9.33
CA PRO A 492 -15.19 27.98 8.44
C PRO A 492 -16.68 28.23 8.16
N SER A 493 -17.08 28.21 6.88
CA SER A 493 -18.48 28.31 6.51
C SER A 493 -19.28 27.10 7.01
N ILE A 494 -20.59 27.25 7.14
CA ILE A 494 -21.51 26.16 7.51
C ILE A 494 -21.39 25.01 6.51
N ILE A 495 -21.34 25.31 5.21
CA ILE A 495 -21.16 24.31 4.13
C ILE A 495 -19.88 23.52 4.34
N LYS A 496 -18.77 24.20 4.64
CA LYS A 496 -17.50 23.53 4.93
C LYS A 496 -17.60 22.56 6.11
N LYS A 497 -18.23 23.00 7.22
CA LYS A 497 -18.40 22.14 8.40
C LYS A 497 -19.29 20.92 8.11
N VAL A 498 -20.35 21.10 7.32
CA VAL A 498 -21.22 19.99 6.92
C VAL A 498 -20.45 18.99 6.05
N ILE A 499 -19.76 19.46 5.02
CA ILE A 499 -18.93 18.60 4.16
C ILE A 499 -17.87 17.85 4.98
N GLN A 500 -17.14 18.55 5.85
CA GLN A 500 -16.13 17.93 6.71
C GLN A 500 -16.68 16.83 7.62
N LYS A 501 -17.89 17.02 8.14
CA LYS A 501 -18.56 16.01 8.97
C LYS A 501 -18.99 14.79 8.14
N GLU A 502 -19.54 15.03 6.95
CA GLU A 502 -19.94 13.94 6.06
C GLU A 502 -18.73 13.14 5.58
N GLU A 503 -17.67 13.83 5.15
CA GLU A 503 -16.38 13.20 4.79
C GLU A 503 -15.80 12.33 5.92
N ALA A 504 -15.93 12.78 7.18
CA ALA A 504 -15.49 11.99 8.33
C ALA A 504 -16.33 10.72 8.52
N LEU A 505 -17.66 10.81 8.35
CA LEU A 505 -18.55 9.65 8.47
C LEU A 505 -18.35 8.66 7.33
N GLU A 506 -18.19 9.14 6.10
CA GLU A 506 -17.89 8.30 4.93
C GLU A 506 -16.54 7.60 5.08
N SER A 507 -15.53 8.29 5.62
CA SER A 507 -14.22 7.70 5.91
C SER A 507 -14.30 6.61 6.97
N LEU A 508 -15.07 6.81 8.05
CA LEU A 508 -15.31 5.76 9.04
C LEU A 508 -16.07 4.56 8.45
N GLY A 509 -17.04 4.82 7.57
CA GLY A 509 -17.75 3.77 6.84
C GLY A 509 -16.81 2.97 5.92
N GLU A 510 -15.82 3.62 5.30
CA GLU A 510 -14.78 2.93 4.54
C GLU A 510 -13.88 2.08 5.45
N GLU A 511 -13.44 2.59 6.62
CA GLU A 511 -12.65 1.81 7.57
C GLU A 511 -13.40 0.58 8.07
N LEU A 512 -14.71 0.63 8.27
CA LEU A 512 -15.53 -0.56 8.57
C LEU A 512 -15.48 -1.60 7.45
N ARG A 513 -15.59 -1.17 6.20
CA ARG A 513 -15.50 -2.09 5.04
C ARG A 513 -14.08 -2.62 4.86
N VAL A 514 -13.06 -1.82 5.13
CA VAL A 514 -11.65 -2.28 5.15
C VAL A 514 -11.46 -3.36 6.20
N LEU A 515 -12.01 -3.18 7.40
CA LEU A 515 -11.99 -4.21 8.44
C LEU A 515 -12.71 -5.49 7.98
N TYR A 516 -13.88 -5.35 7.32
CA TYR A 516 -14.62 -6.50 6.77
C TYR A 516 -13.77 -7.28 5.77
N VAL A 517 -13.13 -6.59 4.84
CA VAL A 517 -12.21 -7.23 3.89
C VAL A 517 -11.09 -7.96 4.62
N ALA A 518 -10.45 -7.33 5.62
CA ALA A 518 -9.35 -7.94 6.37
C ALA A 518 -9.76 -9.24 7.06
N LEU A 519 -10.87 -9.23 7.80
CA LEU A 519 -11.33 -10.40 8.58
C LEU A 519 -11.82 -11.55 7.68
N THR A 520 -12.29 -11.23 6.47
CA THR A 520 -12.79 -12.24 5.50
C THR A 520 -11.71 -12.81 4.58
N ARG A 521 -10.41 -12.47 4.75
CA ARG A 521 -9.31 -13.07 3.99
C ARG A 521 -8.88 -14.43 4.55
N ALA A 522 -9.15 -14.68 5.83
CA ALA A 522 -8.76 -15.91 6.50
C ALA A 522 -9.62 -17.11 6.03
N LYS A 523 -8.94 -18.19 5.70
CA LYS A 523 -9.60 -19.48 5.42
C LYS A 523 -9.85 -20.26 6.69
N GLU A 524 -8.82 -20.46 7.52
CA GLU A 524 -8.86 -21.39 8.64
C GLU A 524 -8.54 -20.77 10.00
N LYS A 525 -7.64 -19.78 10.03
CA LYS A 525 -7.23 -19.14 11.28
C LYS A 525 -7.17 -17.63 11.12
N LEU A 526 -7.85 -16.93 12.02
CA LEU A 526 -7.84 -15.47 12.12
C LEU A 526 -7.23 -15.06 13.45
N ILE A 527 -6.26 -14.14 13.39
CA ILE A 527 -5.63 -13.54 14.55
C ILE A 527 -5.68 -12.03 14.36
N ILE A 528 -6.14 -11.31 15.38
CA ILE A 528 -6.27 -9.85 15.37
C ILE A 528 -5.30 -9.29 16.39
N THR A 529 -4.41 -8.37 16.00
CA THR A 529 -3.36 -7.84 16.88
C THR A 529 -3.30 -6.32 16.90
N GLY A 530 -2.80 -5.76 17.97
CA GLY A 530 -2.51 -4.34 18.08
C GLY A 530 -2.10 -3.94 19.48
N THR A 531 -1.58 -2.71 19.58
CA THR A 531 -1.23 -2.07 20.85
C THR A 531 -2.42 -1.33 21.43
N LEU A 532 -2.52 -1.28 22.73
CA LEU A 532 -3.56 -0.56 23.44
C LEU A 532 -3.01 -0.13 24.81
N SER A 533 -3.22 1.13 25.17
CA SER A 533 -2.90 1.60 26.53
C SER A 533 -4.01 1.20 27.51
N ASN A 534 -3.64 0.65 28.66
CA ASN A 534 -4.58 0.20 29.70
C ASN A 534 -5.70 -0.72 29.16
N PRO A 535 -5.35 -1.89 28.58
CA PRO A 535 -6.32 -2.78 27.95
C PRO A 535 -7.38 -3.29 28.93
N GLU A 536 -7.03 -3.47 30.21
CA GLU A 536 -7.96 -3.96 31.26
C GLU A 536 -9.12 -2.99 31.48
N ASP A 537 -8.85 -1.70 31.53
CA ASP A 537 -9.87 -0.66 31.70
C ASP A 537 -10.82 -0.64 30.49
N LYS A 538 -10.28 -0.65 29.26
CA LYS A 538 -11.12 -0.67 28.05
C LYS A 538 -11.98 -1.94 27.93
N ILE A 539 -11.45 -3.09 28.30
CA ILE A 539 -12.20 -4.36 28.30
C ILE A 539 -13.27 -4.33 29.40
N SER A 540 -12.97 -3.73 30.57
CA SER A 540 -13.94 -3.61 31.66
C SER A 540 -15.09 -2.65 31.30
N ASP A 541 -14.79 -1.54 30.62
CA ASP A 541 -15.79 -0.62 30.08
C ASP A 541 -16.70 -1.30 29.07
N GLY A 542 -16.15 -2.12 28.17
CA GLY A 542 -16.91 -2.94 27.24
C GLY A 542 -17.87 -3.92 27.93
N ARG A 543 -17.46 -4.53 29.05
CA ARG A 543 -18.34 -5.42 29.87
C ARG A 543 -19.55 -4.72 30.45
N VAL A 544 -19.46 -3.43 30.75
CA VAL A 544 -20.61 -2.62 31.21
C VAL A 544 -21.70 -2.53 30.12
N PHE A 545 -21.31 -2.54 28.84
CA PHE A 545 -22.25 -2.52 27.72
C PHE A 545 -22.93 -3.87 27.46
N GLN A 546 -22.33 -5.01 27.85
CA GLN A 546 -22.94 -6.34 27.72
C GLN A 546 -24.24 -6.50 28.52
N GLY A 547 -24.44 -5.69 29.56
CA GLY A 547 -25.71 -5.64 30.33
C GLY A 547 -26.87 -4.98 29.59
N ASN A 548 -26.63 -4.26 28.51
CA ASN A 548 -27.65 -3.62 27.70
C ASN A 548 -28.18 -4.61 26.64
N LYS A 549 -29.51 -4.76 26.57
CA LYS A 549 -30.21 -5.64 25.62
C LYS A 549 -30.02 -5.26 24.13
N ARG A 550 -29.24 -4.23 23.82
CA ARG A 550 -28.97 -3.79 22.45
C ARG A 550 -27.78 -4.59 21.90
N LYS A 551 -28.02 -5.30 20.80
CA LYS A 551 -27.02 -6.08 20.07
C LYS A 551 -26.10 -5.20 19.18
N GLU A 552 -26.37 -3.91 19.06
CA GLU A 552 -25.69 -2.97 18.16
C GLU A 552 -25.15 -1.79 18.95
N LEU A 553 -23.95 -1.34 18.60
CA LEU A 553 -23.39 -0.09 19.11
C LEU A 553 -24.19 1.12 18.61
N SER A 554 -24.32 2.14 19.44
CA SER A 554 -25.03 3.35 19.04
C SER A 554 -24.26 4.10 17.95
N PHE A 555 -24.98 4.80 17.07
CA PHE A 555 -24.35 5.66 16.07
C PHE A 555 -23.38 6.68 16.68
N LEU A 556 -23.67 7.18 17.88
CA LEU A 556 -22.80 8.11 18.57
C LEU A 556 -21.45 7.47 18.93
N GLN A 557 -21.44 6.25 19.44
CA GLN A 557 -20.21 5.50 19.73
C GLN A 557 -19.42 5.24 18.46
N LEU A 558 -20.07 4.72 17.42
CA LEU A 558 -19.44 4.41 16.14
C LEU A 558 -18.85 5.65 15.46
N SER A 559 -19.56 6.79 15.49
CA SER A 559 -19.10 8.05 14.88
C SER A 559 -17.91 8.72 15.58
N HIS A 560 -17.59 8.27 16.80
CA HIS A 560 -16.44 8.76 17.58
C HIS A 560 -15.28 7.75 17.60
N ALA A 561 -15.39 6.63 16.91
CA ALA A 561 -14.31 5.66 16.80
C ALA A 561 -13.06 6.29 16.19
N VAL A 562 -11.91 6.01 16.76
CA VAL A 562 -10.60 6.56 16.37
C VAL A 562 -9.66 5.48 15.90
N THR A 563 -9.87 4.25 16.35
CA THR A 563 -9.06 3.05 16.06
C THR A 563 -9.98 1.87 15.75
N TYR A 564 -9.43 0.79 15.20
CA TYR A 564 -10.20 -0.44 15.03
C TYR A 564 -10.59 -1.11 16.35
N TRP A 565 -9.83 -0.88 17.44
CA TRP A 565 -10.20 -1.36 18.76
C TRP A 565 -11.54 -0.80 19.26
N ASP A 566 -11.88 0.42 18.86
CA ASP A 566 -13.17 1.03 19.21
C ASP A 566 -14.36 0.35 18.51
N PHE A 567 -14.10 -0.46 17.48
CA PHE A 567 -15.10 -1.29 16.80
C PHE A 567 -15.14 -2.73 17.34
N ILE A 568 -14.02 -3.27 17.83
CA ILE A 568 -13.88 -4.71 18.12
C ILE A 568 -14.08 -5.01 19.62
N LEU A 569 -13.62 -4.16 20.52
CA LEU A 569 -13.59 -4.43 21.95
C LEU A 569 -14.87 -4.09 22.75
N PRO A 570 -15.77 -3.18 22.33
CA PRO A 570 -17.01 -2.87 23.07
C PRO A 570 -18.04 -4.02 23.12
#